data_1dd020cd49ed155b6d4ceff993bf93b5
#
_entry.id   1dd020cd49ed155b6d4ceff993bf93b5
#
_cell.length_a   1.000
_cell.length_b   1.000
_cell.length_c   1.000
_cell.angle_alpha   90.00
_cell.angle_beta   90.00
_cell.angle_gamma   90.00
#
_symmetry.space_group_name_H-M   'P 1'
#
loop_
_entity.id
_entity.type
_entity.pdbx_description
1 polymer ?
#
loop_
_entity_poly.entity_id
_entity_poly.type
_entity_poly.pdbx_seq_one_letter_code
_entity_poly.pdbx_strand_id
1 'polypeptide(L)'
;MIEKTFLNPTTNKQWRIEIDGHTIRTCLNGGKVKEILCDSAFQVRSKAASAMMGQMRKGFVYQNRDAAVGQARCHRFVGKDSNGFMPLAASPARDDFFLTRVVGDFEDETLYHFDGSGESLETVSLGAKRMTYEQVLCSNDTLLLNNSYLLQQFSLRTHEVTPFANKKNSMKTMLDVSGDLALWYTGEEIVVFAFGSNTKVWRETVKCKKSKDPNFAY
;
A
#
# COMPACT_ATOMS: atom_id res chain seq x y z
N MET A 1 21.77 13.59 13.72
CA MET A 1 21.93 12.13 13.89
C MET A 1 20.59 11.46 13.71
N ILE A 2 20.52 10.39 12.93
CA ILE A 2 19.31 9.56 12.71
C ILE A 2 19.67 8.14 13.15
N GLU A 3 18.86 7.56 14.02
CA GLU A 3 19.03 6.18 14.47
C GLU A 3 17.76 5.37 14.20
N LYS A 4 17.90 4.14 13.71
CA LYS A 4 16.80 3.19 13.54
C LYS A 4 17.24 1.80 13.99
N THR A 5 16.38 1.17 14.78
CA THR A 5 16.56 -0.23 15.19
C THR A 5 15.50 -1.10 14.53
N PHE A 6 15.94 -2.16 13.90
CA PHE A 6 15.11 -3.17 13.24
C PHE A 6 15.14 -4.45 14.06
N LEU A 7 14.00 -5.09 14.23
CA LEU A 7 13.85 -6.38 14.90
C LEU A 7 13.48 -7.44 13.87
N ASN A 8 14.11 -8.59 13.95
CA ASN A 8 13.64 -9.77 13.22
C ASN A 8 12.76 -10.60 14.17
N PRO A 9 11.43 -10.65 13.98
CA PRO A 9 10.50 -11.30 14.89
C PRO A 9 10.68 -12.81 14.95
N THR A 10 11.20 -13.44 13.90
CA THR A 10 11.44 -14.90 13.85
C THR A 10 12.68 -15.30 14.63
N THR A 11 13.74 -14.51 14.57
CA THR A 11 15.04 -14.86 15.17
C THR A 11 15.35 -14.07 16.43
N ASN A 12 14.50 -13.12 16.78
CA ASN A 12 14.68 -12.15 17.87
C ASN A 12 16.01 -11.37 17.80
N LYS A 13 16.57 -11.21 16.61
CA LYS A 13 17.79 -10.44 16.37
C LYS A 13 17.47 -8.99 16.11
N GLN A 14 18.33 -8.10 16.62
CA GLN A 14 18.25 -6.67 16.40
C GLN A 14 19.35 -6.21 15.44
N TRP A 15 19.02 -5.32 14.51
CA TRP A 15 19.97 -4.64 13.68
C TRP A 15 19.76 -3.14 13.78
N ARG A 16 20.82 -2.41 14.10
CA ARG A 16 20.80 -0.95 14.26
C ARG A 16 21.56 -0.27 13.14
N ILE A 17 21.04 0.85 12.68
CA ILE A 17 21.71 1.78 11.77
C ILE A 17 21.69 3.19 12.39
N GLU A 18 22.83 3.83 12.40
CA GLU A 18 23.03 5.22 12.76
C GLU A 18 23.54 5.99 11.56
N ILE A 19 23.03 7.20 11.35
CA ILE A 19 23.47 8.11 10.30
C ILE A 19 23.82 9.44 10.97
N ASP A 20 25.08 9.81 10.88
CA ASP A 20 25.59 11.04 11.45
C ASP A 20 26.48 11.78 10.42
N GLY A 21 25.96 12.89 9.90
CA GLY A 21 26.59 13.59 8.78
C GLY A 21 26.80 12.67 7.58
N HIS A 22 28.06 12.42 7.24
CA HIS A 22 28.45 11.54 6.14
C HIS A 22 28.83 10.12 6.59
N THR A 23 28.61 9.79 7.84
CA THR A 23 28.99 8.49 8.40
C THR A 23 27.73 7.63 8.63
N ILE A 24 27.81 6.37 8.19
CA ILE A 24 26.81 5.34 8.47
C ILE A 24 27.46 4.28 9.35
N ARG A 25 26.84 4.00 10.51
CA ARG A 25 27.24 2.91 11.39
C ARG A 25 26.16 1.87 11.46
N THR A 26 26.54 0.61 11.38
CA THR A 26 25.59 -0.50 11.51
C THR A 26 26.11 -1.53 12.50
N CYS A 27 25.18 -2.13 13.26
CA CYS A 27 25.48 -3.13 14.28
C CYS A 27 24.39 -4.21 14.30
N LEU A 28 24.79 -5.47 14.42
CA LEU A 28 23.90 -6.61 14.60
C LEU A 28 24.03 -7.15 16.02
N ASN A 29 22.94 -7.22 16.78
CA ASN A 29 22.88 -7.74 18.15
C ASN A 29 23.92 -7.16 19.12
N GLY A 30 24.24 -5.88 19.02
CA GLY A 30 25.26 -5.25 19.85
C GLY A 30 26.70 -5.70 19.57
N GLY A 31 26.91 -6.48 18.49
CA GLY A 31 28.23 -6.96 18.10
C GLY A 31 29.09 -5.89 17.43
N LYS A 32 30.00 -6.31 16.57
CA LYS A 32 30.94 -5.40 15.89
C LYS A 32 30.21 -4.33 15.05
N VAL A 33 30.55 -3.07 15.32
CA VAL A 33 30.08 -1.93 14.53
C VAL A 33 30.82 -1.91 13.18
N LYS A 34 30.08 -1.81 12.10
CA LYS A 34 30.62 -1.50 10.76
C LYS A 34 30.38 -0.03 10.49
N GLU A 35 31.43 0.65 10.08
CA GLU A 35 31.36 2.07 9.71
C GLU A 35 31.61 2.25 8.21
N ILE A 36 30.86 3.13 7.59
CA ILE A 36 30.97 3.51 6.18
C ILE A 36 31.02 5.02 6.12
N LEU A 37 32.13 5.56 5.63
CA LEU A 37 32.25 6.98 5.29
C LEU A 37 31.74 7.20 3.86
N CYS A 38 30.99 8.28 3.67
CA CYS A 38 30.42 8.66 2.39
C CYS A 38 30.92 10.06 1.99
N ASP A 39 31.11 10.26 0.68
CA ASP A 39 31.61 11.53 0.15
C ASP A 39 30.52 12.59 -0.01
N SER A 40 29.25 12.19 0.03
CA SER A 40 28.13 13.09 -0.19
C SER A 40 26.85 12.60 0.52
N ALA A 41 25.93 13.54 0.74
CA ALA A 41 24.60 13.25 1.28
C ALA A 41 23.80 12.30 0.36
N PHE A 42 24.05 12.30 -0.94
CA PHE A 42 23.44 11.35 -1.87
C PHE A 42 23.94 9.93 -1.61
N GLN A 43 25.24 9.74 -1.46
CA GLN A 43 25.83 8.44 -1.11
C GLN A 43 25.32 7.93 0.24
N VAL A 44 25.21 8.81 1.24
CA VAL A 44 24.64 8.44 2.55
C VAL A 44 23.23 7.84 2.36
N ARG A 45 22.35 8.57 1.67
CA ARG A 45 20.98 8.10 1.43
C ARG A 45 20.92 6.78 0.68
N SER A 46 21.69 6.65 -0.40
CA SER A 46 21.74 5.46 -1.22
C SER A 46 22.26 4.24 -0.46
N LYS A 47 23.40 4.39 0.23
CA LYS A 47 24.01 3.28 1.00
C LYS A 47 23.18 2.89 2.22
N ALA A 48 22.59 3.86 2.92
CA ALA A 48 21.68 3.59 4.05
C ALA A 48 20.41 2.86 3.58
N ALA A 49 19.78 3.32 2.49
CA ALA A 49 18.60 2.67 1.92
C ALA A 49 18.92 1.22 1.51
N SER A 50 20.06 1.00 0.83
CA SER A 50 20.50 -0.34 0.43
C SER A 50 20.75 -1.25 1.64
N ALA A 51 21.38 -0.73 2.70
CA ALA A 51 21.63 -1.48 3.91
C ALA A 51 20.33 -1.87 4.62
N MET A 52 19.38 -0.92 4.78
CA MET A 52 18.06 -1.18 5.36
C MET A 52 17.29 -2.20 4.52
N MET A 53 17.23 -2.03 3.20
CA MET A 53 16.56 -2.97 2.29
C MET A 53 17.17 -4.38 2.38
N GLY A 54 18.51 -4.48 2.46
CA GLY A 54 19.20 -5.75 2.63
C GLY A 54 18.83 -6.48 3.93
N GLN A 55 18.55 -5.76 5.01
CA GLN A 55 18.08 -6.37 6.26
C GLN A 55 16.59 -6.68 6.22
N MET A 56 15.78 -5.79 5.67
CA MET A 56 14.34 -6.04 5.52
C MET A 56 14.06 -7.31 4.69
N ARG A 57 14.83 -7.56 3.63
CA ARG A 57 14.77 -8.82 2.86
C ARG A 57 15.12 -10.07 3.67
N LYS A 58 15.80 -9.93 4.80
CA LYS A 58 16.10 -11.00 5.76
C LYS A 58 15.07 -11.12 6.87
N GLY A 59 13.96 -10.39 6.75
CA GLY A 59 12.86 -10.41 7.71
C GLY A 59 13.00 -9.43 8.88
N PHE A 60 13.95 -8.49 8.83
CA PHE A 60 14.00 -7.42 9.81
C PHE A 60 12.94 -6.37 9.54
N VAL A 61 12.27 -5.91 10.58
CA VAL A 61 11.19 -4.92 10.54
C VAL A 61 11.57 -3.73 11.43
N TYR A 62 11.41 -2.52 10.92
CA TYR A 62 11.44 -1.31 11.73
C TYR A 62 10.03 -0.97 12.18
N GLN A 63 9.85 -0.71 13.45
CA GLN A 63 8.61 -0.22 14.04
C GLN A 63 8.92 0.94 14.99
N ASN A 64 8.16 2.01 14.88
CA ASN A 64 8.18 3.15 15.78
C ASN A 64 6.74 3.53 16.14
N ARG A 65 6.25 2.99 17.25
CA ARG A 65 4.87 3.21 17.71
C ARG A 65 4.62 4.68 18.10
N ASP A 66 5.67 5.36 18.54
CA ASP A 66 5.63 6.76 19.01
C ASP A 66 6.03 7.76 17.92
N ALA A 67 5.95 7.35 16.65
CA ALA A 67 6.34 8.19 15.52
C ALA A 67 5.49 9.46 15.47
N ALA A 68 6.15 10.61 15.50
CA ALA A 68 5.50 11.91 15.28
C ALA A 68 5.05 12.05 13.82
N VAL A 69 4.16 13.02 13.58
CA VAL A 69 3.71 13.35 12.22
C VAL A 69 4.92 13.62 11.31
N GLY A 70 4.95 12.98 10.14
CA GLY A 70 6.07 13.06 9.20
C GLY A 70 7.20 12.05 9.44
N GLN A 71 7.15 11.28 10.51
CA GLN A 71 8.09 10.19 10.77
C GLN A 71 7.52 8.85 10.29
N ALA A 72 8.40 7.96 9.83
CA ALA A 72 7.98 6.61 9.44
C ALA A 72 7.64 5.77 10.68
N ARG A 73 6.45 5.19 10.69
CA ARG A 73 5.99 4.24 11.73
C ARG A 73 6.54 2.84 11.49
N CYS A 74 6.65 2.43 10.24
CA CYS A 74 7.10 1.09 9.89
C CYS A 74 7.89 1.07 8.59
N HIS A 75 8.88 0.18 8.53
CA HIS A 75 9.49 -0.26 7.27
C HIS A 75 9.52 -1.79 7.27
N ARG A 76 8.87 -2.38 6.30
CA ARG A 76 8.79 -3.83 6.13
C ARG A 76 8.98 -4.21 4.67
N PHE A 77 9.58 -5.36 4.42
CA PHE A 77 9.66 -5.95 3.08
C PHE A 77 8.55 -6.97 2.90
N VAL A 78 7.70 -6.78 1.92
CA VAL A 78 6.50 -7.60 1.68
C VAL A 78 6.73 -8.65 0.60
N GLY A 79 7.95 -8.81 0.08
CA GLY A 79 8.31 -9.89 -0.82
C GLY A 79 9.23 -9.49 -1.97
N LYS A 80 9.76 -10.46 -2.67
CA LYS A 80 10.86 -10.27 -3.64
C LYS A 80 10.40 -9.82 -5.01
N ASP A 81 9.26 -10.30 -5.46
CA ASP A 81 8.85 -10.19 -6.85
C ASP A 81 7.48 -9.56 -6.92
N SER A 82 7.42 -8.23 -7.01
CA SER A 82 6.19 -7.53 -7.33
C SER A 82 6.32 -6.97 -8.74
N ASN A 83 5.62 -7.58 -9.68
CA ASN A 83 5.40 -7.01 -11.00
C ASN A 83 4.08 -6.25 -10.96
N GLY A 84 4.10 -4.96 -10.63
CA GLY A 84 2.90 -4.16 -10.74
C GLY A 84 2.67 -3.17 -9.61
N PHE A 85 1.49 -2.58 -9.63
CA PHE A 85 1.03 -1.63 -8.64
C PHE A 85 0.79 -2.33 -7.29
N MET A 86 1.14 -1.64 -6.22
CA MET A 86 0.83 -2.05 -4.85
C MET A 86 -0.05 -0.97 -4.22
N PRO A 87 -1.35 -0.93 -4.54
CA PRO A 87 -2.24 0.04 -3.95
C PRO A 87 -2.35 -0.17 -2.44
N LEU A 88 -2.37 0.94 -1.72
CA LEU A 88 -2.45 1.00 -0.28
C LEU A 88 -3.76 1.68 0.12
N ALA A 89 -4.49 1.07 1.03
CA ALA A 89 -5.64 1.67 1.69
C ALA A 89 -5.41 1.77 3.20
N ALA A 90 -5.93 2.80 3.82
CA ALA A 90 -5.97 2.96 5.26
C ALA A 90 -7.41 2.93 5.76
N SER A 91 -7.61 2.38 6.96
CA SER A 91 -8.87 2.47 7.69
C SER A 91 -8.68 3.35 8.92
N PRO A 92 -9.02 4.64 8.86
CA PRO A 92 -8.83 5.54 10.00
C PRO A 92 -9.61 5.10 11.24
N ALA A 93 -10.76 4.45 11.05
CA ALA A 93 -11.61 3.98 12.15
C ALA A 93 -10.98 2.82 12.93
N ARG A 94 -10.07 2.04 12.32
CA ARG A 94 -9.43 0.86 12.91
C ARG A 94 -7.95 1.04 13.15
N ASP A 95 -7.36 2.14 12.71
CA ASP A 95 -5.90 2.37 12.65
C ASP A 95 -5.17 1.23 11.92
N ASP A 96 -5.79 0.69 10.88
CA ASP A 96 -5.28 -0.40 10.05
C ASP A 96 -4.91 0.10 8.66
N PHE A 97 -4.07 -0.67 7.95
CA PHE A 97 -3.85 -0.45 6.53
C PHE A 97 -3.74 -1.77 5.76
N PHE A 98 -4.06 -1.69 4.48
CA PHE A 98 -4.19 -2.82 3.57
C PHE A 98 -3.36 -2.60 2.33
N LEU A 99 -2.67 -3.63 1.89
CA LEU A 99 -1.85 -3.63 0.69
C LEU A 99 -2.22 -4.83 -0.16
N THR A 100 -2.53 -4.61 -1.44
CA THR A 100 -2.63 -5.73 -2.38
C THR A 100 -1.34 -5.90 -3.17
N ARG A 101 -1.03 -7.13 -3.53
CA ARG A 101 0.16 -7.47 -4.26
C ARG A 101 -0.03 -8.72 -5.09
N VAL A 102 0.40 -8.68 -6.34
CA VAL A 102 0.58 -9.86 -7.18
C VAL A 102 1.94 -10.48 -6.89
N VAL A 103 1.96 -11.78 -6.67
CA VAL A 103 3.17 -12.56 -6.47
C VAL A 103 3.39 -13.44 -7.71
N GLY A 104 4.41 -13.12 -8.49
CA GLY A 104 4.73 -13.86 -9.73
C GLY A 104 3.85 -13.52 -10.95
N ASP A 105 4.15 -14.19 -12.07
CA ASP A 105 3.53 -13.91 -13.37
C ASP A 105 2.23 -14.67 -13.55
N PHE A 106 1.35 -14.84 -12.76
CA PHE A 106 0.05 -15.56 -12.90
C PHE A 106 -0.43 -16.17 -11.58
N GLU A 107 0.14 -15.77 -10.48
CA GLU A 107 -0.32 -16.16 -9.15
C GLU A 107 -1.51 -15.29 -8.70
N ASP A 108 -2.19 -15.74 -7.69
CA ASP A 108 -3.29 -15.02 -7.09
C ASP A 108 -2.82 -13.74 -6.43
N GLU A 109 -3.58 -12.68 -6.55
CA GLU A 109 -3.33 -11.46 -5.82
C GLU A 109 -3.53 -11.67 -4.33
N THR A 110 -2.62 -11.14 -3.55
CA THR A 110 -2.60 -11.31 -2.11
C THR A 110 -2.89 -9.98 -1.42
N LEU A 111 -3.85 -9.99 -0.51
CA LEU A 111 -4.12 -8.91 0.42
C LEU A 111 -3.28 -9.10 1.69
N TYR A 112 -2.55 -8.08 2.06
CA TYR A 112 -1.84 -7.97 3.33
C TYR A 112 -2.56 -6.95 4.21
N HIS A 113 -2.89 -7.35 5.41
CA HIS A 113 -3.52 -6.52 6.42
C HIS A 113 -2.52 -6.26 7.56
N PHE A 114 -2.35 -5.01 7.92
CA PHE A 114 -1.43 -4.54 8.96
C PHE A 114 -2.16 -3.63 9.93
N ASP A 115 -1.78 -3.65 11.19
CA ASP A 115 -2.18 -2.63 12.14
C ASP A 115 -1.43 -1.30 11.93
N GLY A 116 -1.82 -0.25 12.63
CA GLY A 116 -1.19 1.07 12.54
C GLY A 116 0.27 1.10 12.97
N SER A 117 0.79 0.08 13.65
CA SER A 117 2.21 -0.09 13.95
C SER A 117 2.99 -0.75 12.82
N GLY A 118 2.29 -1.32 11.82
CA GLY A 118 2.87 -2.10 10.73
C GLY A 118 3.10 -3.58 11.08
N GLU A 119 2.48 -4.08 12.14
CA GLU A 119 2.45 -5.51 12.42
C GLU A 119 1.48 -6.21 11.48
N SER A 120 1.88 -7.35 10.93
CA SER A 120 1.02 -8.12 10.03
C SER A 120 -0.04 -8.84 10.85
N LEU A 121 -1.29 -8.50 10.61
CA LEU A 121 -2.43 -9.13 11.23
C LEU A 121 -2.83 -10.39 10.46
N GLU A 122 -2.93 -10.28 9.13
CA GLU A 122 -3.32 -11.39 8.28
C GLU A 122 -2.81 -11.25 6.85
N THR A 123 -2.91 -12.34 6.10
CA THR A 123 -2.62 -12.41 4.67
C THR A 123 -3.69 -13.28 4.02
N VAL A 124 -4.38 -12.74 3.00
CA VAL A 124 -5.51 -13.40 2.35
C VAL A 124 -5.29 -13.46 0.85
N SER A 125 -5.53 -14.62 0.23
CA SER A 125 -5.59 -14.73 -1.24
C SER A 125 -6.91 -14.17 -1.75
N LEU A 126 -6.84 -13.26 -2.72
CA LEU A 126 -8.03 -12.67 -3.35
C LEU A 126 -8.55 -13.51 -4.53
N GLY A 127 -7.87 -14.60 -4.87
CA GLY A 127 -8.29 -15.54 -5.93
C GLY A 127 -8.34 -14.96 -7.34
N ALA A 128 -7.85 -13.75 -7.53
CA ALA A 128 -7.95 -13.03 -8.79
C ALA A 128 -6.76 -13.37 -9.70
N LYS A 129 -6.86 -14.46 -10.44
CA LYS A 129 -5.85 -14.83 -11.44
C LYS A 129 -5.73 -13.73 -12.51
N ARG A 130 -4.53 -13.18 -12.69
CA ARG A 130 -4.15 -12.23 -13.75
C ARG A 130 -4.73 -10.82 -13.61
N MET A 131 -5.18 -10.42 -12.44
CA MET A 131 -5.77 -9.10 -12.24
C MET A 131 -5.05 -8.36 -11.14
N THR A 132 -4.26 -7.38 -11.49
CA THR A 132 -3.68 -6.44 -10.54
C THR A 132 -4.70 -5.37 -10.22
N TYR A 133 -5.03 -5.20 -8.95
CA TYR A 133 -5.83 -4.06 -8.54
C TYR A 133 -4.97 -2.78 -8.61
N GLU A 134 -5.53 -1.75 -9.20
CA GLU A 134 -4.88 -0.45 -9.37
C GLU A 134 -5.21 0.49 -8.23
N GLN A 135 -6.35 0.26 -7.60
CA GLN A 135 -6.84 1.04 -6.46
C GLN A 135 -7.47 0.13 -5.41
N VAL A 136 -7.21 0.45 -4.17
CA VAL A 136 -7.89 -0.13 -3.00
C VAL A 136 -8.35 1.03 -2.12
N LEU A 137 -9.62 1.03 -1.74
CA LEU A 137 -10.18 1.97 -0.77
C LEU A 137 -10.84 1.18 0.36
N CYS A 138 -10.75 1.69 1.57
CA CYS A 138 -11.33 1.06 2.74
C CYS A 138 -12.48 1.89 3.28
N SER A 139 -13.61 1.24 3.51
CA SER A 139 -14.73 1.82 4.24
C SER A 139 -15.29 0.80 5.22
N ASN A 140 -15.30 1.14 6.49
CA ASN A 140 -15.74 0.25 7.57
C ASN A 140 -15.07 -1.14 7.47
N ASP A 141 -15.85 -2.21 7.34
CA ASP A 141 -15.38 -3.60 7.19
C ASP A 141 -15.30 -4.06 5.73
N THR A 142 -15.23 -3.13 4.78
CA THR A 142 -15.24 -3.45 3.35
C THR A 142 -14.10 -2.73 2.62
N LEU A 143 -13.36 -3.49 1.83
CA LEU A 143 -12.44 -2.93 0.84
C LEU A 143 -13.11 -2.89 -0.52
N LEU A 144 -12.95 -1.77 -1.22
CA LEU A 144 -13.21 -1.69 -2.65
C LEU A 144 -11.93 -1.92 -3.41
N LEU A 145 -11.97 -2.90 -4.28
CA LEU A 145 -10.86 -3.35 -5.10
C LEU A 145 -11.17 -3.02 -6.56
N ASN A 146 -10.41 -2.13 -7.15
CA ASN A 146 -10.63 -1.67 -8.53
C ASN A 146 -9.42 -1.97 -9.41
N ASN A 147 -9.69 -2.53 -10.56
CA ASN A 147 -8.78 -2.52 -11.70
C ASN A 147 -9.53 -2.00 -12.94
N SER A 148 -8.83 -1.86 -14.06
CA SER A 148 -9.40 -1.33 -15.31
C SER A 148 -10.64 -2.11 -15.82
N TYR A 149 -10.89 -3.31 -15.33
CA TYR A 149 -11.95 -4.21 -15.83
C TYR A 149 -12.99 -4.57 -14.79
N LEU A 150 -12.61 -4.62 -13.52
CA LEU A 150 -13.44 -5.10 -12.43
C LEU A 150 -13.45 -4.11 -11.27
N LEU A 151 -14.64 -3.97 -10.69
CA LEU A 151 -14.82 -3.39 -9.38
C LEU A 151 -15.46 -4.44 -8.48
N GLN A 152 -14.77 -4.75 -7.41
CA GLN A 152 -15.16 -5.77 -6.44
C GLN A 152 -15.15 -5.18 -5.04
N GLN A 153 -15.90 -5.79 -4.16
CA GLN A 153 -15.81 -5.56 -2.73
C GLN A 153 -15.28 -6.81 -2.04
N PHE A 154 -14.43 -6.59 -1.06
CA PHE A 154 -13.90 -7.62 -0.18
C PHE A 154 -14.37 -7.34 1.23
N SER A 155 -15.05 -8.30 1.84
CA SER A 155 -15.48 -8.21 3.23
C SER A 155 -14.33 -8.59 4.17
N LEU A 156 -13.92 -7.68 5.04
CA LEU A 156 -12.93 -7.95 6.08
C LEU A 156 -13.43 -8.92 7.15
N ARG A 157 -14.74 -9.15 7.22
CA ARG A 157 -15.38 -10.04 8.19
C ARG A 157 -15.48 -11.48 7.70
N THR A 158 -15.91 -11.65 6.43
CA THR A 158 -16.17 -12.99 5.86
C THR A 158 -15.08 -13.46 4.92
N HIS A 159 -14.15 -12.59 4.54
CA HIS A 159 -13.11 -12.80 3.51
C HIS A 159 -13.68 -13.15 2.13
N GLU A 160 -14.90 -12.74 1.87
CA GLU A 160 -15.56 -12.98 0.58
C GLU A 160 -15.30 -11.83 -0.39
N VAL A 161 -14.98 -12.18 -1.62
CA VAL A 161 -14.88 -11.25 -2.75
C VAL A 161 -16.18 -11.32 -3.55
N THR A 162 -16.86 -10.20 -3.70
CA THR A 162 -18.09 -10.13 -4.49
C THR A 162 -18.03 -9.00 -5.52
N PRO A 163 -18.66 -9.13 -6.69
CA PRO A 163 -18.77 -8.03 -7.65
C PRO A 163 -19.49 -6.84 -7.01
N PHE A 164 -18.92 -5.65 -7.12
CA PHE A 164 -19.55 -4.44 -6.57
C PHE A 164 -20.57 -3.83 -7.54
N ALA A 165 -20.29 -3.83 -8.82
CA ALA A 165 -21.23 -3.31 -9.80
C ALA A 165 -21.18 -4.16 -11.05
N ASN A 166 -22.35 -4.58 -11.49
CA ASN A 166 -22.57 -5.35 -12.72
C ASN A 166 -22.26 -4.48 -13.93
N LYS A 167 -20.99 -4.19 -14.24
CA LYS A 167 -20.73 -3.61 -15.56
C LYS A 167 -19.32 -3.89 -16.05
N LYS A 168 -19.28 -4.56 -17.17
CA LYS A 168 -18.27 -4.42 -18.21
C LYS A 168 -18.10 -2.92 -18.52
N ASN A 169 -17.25 -2.24 -17.83
CA ASN A 169 -16.91 -0.88 -18.23
C ASN A 169 -15.49 -0.52 -17.81
N SER A 170 -14.75 -0.34 -18.85
CA SER A 170 -13.60 0.48 -19.03
C SER A 170 -13.46 1.63 -18.02
N MET A 171 -12.23 1.74 -17.52
CA MET A 171 -11.61 2.94 -16.96
C MET A 171 -12.50 3.76 -16.03
N LYS A 172 -12.79 3.23 -14.89
CA LYS A 172 -13.42 3.98 -13.82
C LYS A 172 -12.44 4.21 -12.70
N THR A 173 -12.27 5.46 -12.33
CA THR A 173 -11.41 5.83 -11.22
C THR A 173 -12.27 6.01 -9.98
N MET A 174 -12.03 5.23 -8.95
CA MET A 174 -12.57 5.51 -7.63
C MET A 174 -11.91 6.77 -7.11
N LEU A 175 -12.72 7.71 -6.64
CA LEU A 175 -12.22 8.96 -6.09
C LEU A 175 -12.12 8.90 -4.58
N ASP A 176 -13.15 8.38 -3.91
CA ASP A 176 -13.21 8.33 -2.45
C ASP A 176 -14.27 7.36 -1.94
N VAL A 177 -14.20 7.05 -0.65
CA VAL A 177 -15.23 6.31 0.10
C VAL A 177 -15.49 7.01 1.43
N SER A 178 -16.75 7.04 1.83
CA SER A 178 -17.15 7.60 3.12
C SER A 178 -18.39 6.88 3.67
N GLY A 179 -18.24 6.25 4.82
CA GLY A 179 -19.30 5.42 5.39
C GLY A 179 -19.74 4.34 4.41
N ASP A 180 -21.02 4.32 4.07
CA ASP A 180 -21.60 3.33 3.15
C ASP A 180 -21.64 3.81 1.69
N LEU A 181 -20.90 4.86 1.37
CA LEU A 181 -20.91 5.48 0.05
C LEU A 181 -19.54 5.38 -0.65
N ALA A 182 -19.56 5.13 -1.95
CA ALA A 182 -18.40 5.21 -2.82
C ALA A 182 -18.63 6.25 -3.91
N LEU A 183 -17.65 7.12 -4.09
CA LEU A 183 -17.62 8.13 -5.14
C LEU A 183 -16.66 7.67 -6.23
N TRP A 184 -17.10 7.67 -7.48
CA TRP A 184 -16.24 7.39 -8.59
C TRP A 184 -16.51 8.22 -9.83
N TYR A 185 -15.50 8.29 -10.70
CA TYR A 185 -15.55 8.98 -11.98
C TYR A 185 -15.51 7.98 -13.13
N THR A 186 -16.42 8.10 -14.08
CA THR A 186 -16.55 7.18 -15.21
C THR A 186 -15.92 7.71 -16.51
N GLY A 187 -15.28 8.88 -16.47
CA GLY A 187 -14.86 9.60 -17.66
C GLY A 187 -15.90 10.61 -18.18
N GLU A 188 -17.18 10.39 -17.89
CA GLU A 188 -18.30 11.24 -18.32
C GLU A 188 -19.18 11.69 -17.14
N GLU A 189 -19.27 10.88 -16.11
CA GLU A 189 -20.12 11.12 -14.94
C GLU A 189 -19.34 10.98 -13.65
N ILE A 190 -19.70 11.76 -12.65
CA ILE A 190 -19.43 11.47 -11.25
C ILE A 190 -20.63 10.73 -10.68
N VAL A 191 -20.41 9.63 -10.00
CA VAL A 191 -21.45 8.75 -9.49
C VAL A 191 -21.19 8.40 -8.04
N VAL A 192 -22.23 8.47 -7.21
CA VAL A 192 -22.22 7.96 -5.84
C VAL A 192 -23.03 6.67 -5.76
N PHE A 193 -22.43 5.64 -5.20
CA PHE A 193 -23.07 4.35 -4.94
C PHE A 193 -23.17 4.08 -3.45
N ALA A 194 -24.27 3.45 -3.05
CA ALA A 194 -24.39 2.85 -1.73
C ALA A 194 -23.89 1.40 -1.76
N PHE A 195 -23.03 1.04 -0.81
CA PHE A 195 -22.44 -0.30 -0.72
C PHE A 195 -23.50 -1.40 -0.58
N GLY A 196 -24.28 -1.38 0.48
CA GLY A 196 -25.16 -2.49 0.80
C GLY A 196 -26.20 -2.83 -0.27
N SER A 197 -26.72 -1.83 -0.98
CA SER A 197 -27.72 -2.00 -2.04
C SER A 197 -27.10 -2.08 -3.44
N ASN A 198 -25.83 -1.73 -3.60
CA ASN A 198 -25.16 -1.59 -4.89
C ASN A 198 -25.95 -0.70 -5.87
N THR A 199 -26.59 0.35 -5.36
CA THR A 199 -27.42 1.25 -6.13
C THR A 199 -26.78 2.62 -6.30
N LYS A 200 -27.01 3.24 -7.46
CA LYS A 200 -26.66 4.64 -7.67
C LYS A 200 -27.58 5.51 -6.84
N VAL A 201 -27.02 6.25 -5.89
CA VAL A 201 -27.78 7.22 -5.07
C VAL A 201 -27.72 8.62 -5.64
N TRP A 202 -26.68 8.92 -6.44
CA TRP A 202 -26.55 10.22 -7.11
C TRP A 202 -25.63 10.09 -8.33
N ARG A 203 -25.84 10.97 -9.31
CA ARG A 203 -24.99 11.11 -10.49
C ARG A 203 -24.99 12.52 -11.04
N GLU A 204 -23.89 12.94 -11.62
CA GLU A 204 -23.76 14.20 -12.37
C GLU A 204 -22.87 14.01 -13.59
N THR A 205 -23.33 14.54 -14.73
CA THR A 205 -22.54 14.50 -15.96
C THR A 205 -21.49 15.61 -15.93
N VAL A 206 -20.22 15.23 -16.09
CA VAL A 206 -19.12 16.17 -16.14
C VAL A 206 -18.90 16.60 -17.60
N LYS A 207 -19.26 17.83 -17.92
CA LYS A 207 -18.98 18.41 -19.23
C LYS A 207 -17.52 18.88 -19.28
N CYS A 208 -16.60 17.98 -19.60
CA CYS A 208 -15.23 18.38 -19.93
C CYS A 208 -15.23 19.05 -21.31
N LYS A 209 -14.77 20.30 -21.38
CA LYS A 209 -14.43 20.87 -22.70
C LYS A 209 -13.24 20.07 -23.23
N LYS A 210 -13.40 19.45 -24.39
CA LYS A 210 -12.27 18.83 -25.10
C LYS A 210 -11.15 19.85 -25.20
N SER A 211 -9.98 19.53 -24.72
CA SER A 211 -8.79 20.36 -24.95
C SER A 211 -8.60 20.53 -26.45
N LYS A 212 -8.36 21.76 -26.89
CA LYS A 212 -7.97 22.03 -28.28
C LYS A 212 -6.48 21.76 -28.49
N ASP A 213 -5.76 21.43 -27.46
CA ASP A 213 -4.33 21.11 -27.53
C ASP A 213 -4.16 19.67 -28.02
N PRO A 214 -3.56 19.45 -29.20
CA PRO A 214 -3.35 18.11 -29.74
C PRO A 214 -2.41 17.23 -28.89
N ASN A 215 -1.68 17.82 -27.94
CA ASN A 215 -0.80 17.08 -27.03
C ASN A 215 -1.53 16.59 -25.78
N PHE A 216 -2.78 16.95 -25.56
CA PHE A 216 -3.67 16.46 -24.48
C PHE A 216 -4.88 15.75 -25.10
N ALA A 217 -4.63 14.71 -25.88
CA ALA A 217 -5.66 13.75 -26.25
C ALA A 217 -5.75 12.69 -25.14
N TYR A 218 -6.79 12.79 -24.31
CA TYR A 218 -7.23 11.73 -23.43
C TYR A 218 -8.38 10.97 -24.09
#